data_a3cd5d618715586bd82c713ed3ad6934
#
_entry.id   a3cd5d618715586bd82c713ed3ad6934
#
_cell.length_a   1.000
_cell.length_b   1.000
_cell.length_c   1.000
_cell.angle_alpha   90.00
_cell.angle_beta   90.00
_cell.angle_gamma   90.00
#
_symmetry.space_group_name_H-M   'P 1'
#
loop_
_entity.id
_entity.type
_entity.pdbx_description
1 polymer ?
#
loop_
_entity_poly.entity_id
_entity_poly.type
_entity_poly.pdbx_seq_one_letter_code
_entity_poly.pdbx_strand_id
1 'polypeptide(L)'
;MKHFILAMVALVQLSCATQNSSTNEDNSMKKLIKTDQPIYIENKTIDEVIDFTSYLDAHLISEGVYQVNVKSGITFKKCVFKKPVSAFRKMEDGSVVLTSFQGNVTFIDCFFEEDVNFRGSSIYGRTDFTNSTFDKSANFEELHCHENAFFNKCIFEGALRFQNAFFNQRVNFMNAEFYDTASFQNSLFNSELQFSAGKFFKYADFTLIDCRGRVLFNYTEFRDKADFSHSIFAQDLGFINTKNHTTNFDSCRFLGKVRFNNLEVVSALSLTDSYFMFDIPEINIPSEKLMNSK
;
A
#
# COMPACT_ATOMS: atom_id res chain seq x y z
N MET A 1 -21.44 11.03 7.71
CA MET A 1 -20.20 10.37 8.14
C MET A 1 -18.99 11.32 8.29
N LYS A 2 -19.12 12.61 7.93
CA LYS A 2 -18.04 13.62 8.12
C LYS A 2 -17.83 14.10 9.58
N HIS A 3 -18.65 13.66 10.54
CA HIS A 3 -18.62 14.19 11.93
C HIS A 3 -17.78 13.37 12.93
N PHE A 4 -17.27 12.19 12.55
CA PHE A 4 -16.49 11.36 13.49
C PHE A 4 -14.98 11.59 13.43
N ILE A 5 -14.48 12.16 12.33
CA ILE A 5 -13.03 12.44 12.17
C ILE A 5 -12.62 13.74 12.89
N LEU A 6 -13.55 14.69 13.05
CA LEU A 6 -13.26 15.95 13.76
C LEU A 6 -13.01 15.77 15.28
N ALA A 7 -13.48 14.69 15.87
CA ALA A 7 -13.33 14.44 17.31
C ALA A 7 -11.93 13.95 17.72
N MET A 8 -11.18 13.33 16.81
CA MET A 8 -9.80 12.89 17.12
C MET A 8 -8.76 14.00 16.94
N VAL A 9 -9.02 14.97 16.07
CA VAL A 9 -8.12 16.14 15.89
C VAL A 9 -8.21 17.12 17.04
N ALA A 10 -9.36 17.20 17.72
CA ALA A 10 -9.57 18.15 18.85
C ALA A 10 -8.85 17.76 20.15
N LEU A 11 -8.43 16.51 20.32
CA LEU A 11 -7.75 16.04 21.53
C LEU A 11 -6.23 16.26 21.56
N VAL A 12 -5.64 16.66 20.43
CA VAL A 12 -4.20 16.97 20.34
C VAL A 12 -3.88 18.44 20.59
N GLN A 13 -4.90 19.32 20.67
CA GLN A 13 -4.67 20.77 20.79
C GLN A 13 -4.57 21.31 22.24
N LEU A 14 -4.64 20.47 23.28
CA LEU A 14 -4.75 20.96 24.68
C LEU A 14 -3.50 20.80 25.55
N SER A 15 -2.31 20.59 24.99
CA SER A 15 -1.09 20.57 25.79
C SER A 15 0.14 21.15 25.09
N CYS A 16 0.06 22.37 24.60
CA CYS A 16 1.27 23.12 24.29
C CYS A 16 1.04 24.64 24.37
N ALA A 17 0.91 25.13 25.60
CA ALA A 17 1.16 26.54 25.87
C ALA A 17 2.39 26.63 26.80
N THR A 18 3.35 27.42 26.36
CA THR A 18 4.59 27.92 26.97
C THR A 18 5.88 27.18 26.53
N GLN A 19 6.51 27.72 25.51
CA GLN A 19 7.79 28.44 25.65
C GLN A 19 8.20 29.08 24.31
N ASN A 20 8.15 30.40 24.26
CA ASN A 20 8.84 31.19 23.27
C ASN A 20 10.35 31.08 23.52
N SER A 21 11.09 30.62 22.53
CA SER A 21 12.43 31.09 22.26
C SER A 21 12.75 30.91 20.77
N SER A 22 12.91 32.05 20.13
CA SER A 22 13.42 32.18 18.77
C SER A 22 14.84 31.59 18.65
N THR A 23 14.96 30.49 17.94
CA THR A 23 16.13 30.19 17.13
C THR A 23 15.63 29.44 15.90
N ASN A 24 15.67 30.07 14.73
CA ASN A 24 15.60 29.45 13.45
C ASN A 24 16.81 28.51 13.31
N GLU A 25 16.80 27.36 13.96
CA GLU A 25 17.65 26.26 13.59
C GLU A 25 17.00 25.63 12.36
N ASP A 26 17.71 25.79 11.24
CA ASP A 26 17.43 25.22 9.93
C ASP A 26 17.54 23.68 10.01
N ASN A 27 16.59 23.05 10.70
CA ASN A 27 16.43 21.59 10.83
C ASN A 27 15.61 21.05 9.65
N SER A 28 15.89 21.55 8.43
CA SER A 28 15.21 21.04 7.25
C SER A 28 15.52 19.56 7.04
N MET A 29 14.54 18.80 6.56
CA MET A 29 14.68 17.37 6.23
C MET A 29 15.87 17.12 5.29
N LYS A 30 16.13 18.06 4.38
CA LYS A 30 17.29 18.01 3.49
C LYS A 30 18.62 17.90 4.26
N LYS A 31 18.77 18.66 5.34
CA LYS A 31 19.98 18.62 6.16
C LYS A 31 20.13 17.30 6.89
N LEU A 32 19.05 16.79 7.47
CA LEU A 32 19.06 15.50 8.17
C LEU A 32 19.42 14.35 7.23
N ILE A 33 18.83 14.28 6.04
CA ILE A 33 19.09 13.21 5.06
C ILE A 33 20.54 13.22 4.57
N LYS A 34 21.18 14.40 4.47
CA LYS A 34 22.59 14.54 4.07
C LYS A 34 23.59 14.05 5.11
N THR A 35 23.18 13.83 6.34
CA THR A 35 24.11 13.40 7.41
C THR A 35 24.43 11.91 7.36
N ASP A 36 23.71 11.13 6.56
CA ASP A 36 23.77 9.66 6.53
C ASP A 36 23.55 9.01 7.94
N GLN A 37 22.99 9.77 8.90
CA GLN A 37 22.62 9.26 10.22
C GLN A 37 21.14 8.82 10.25
N PRO A 38 20.78 7.80 11.04
CA PRO A 38 19.39 7.42 11.20
C PRO A 38 18.52 8.60 11.64
N ILE A 39 17.40 8.81 10.96
CA ILE A 39 16.46 9.90 11.23
C ILE A 39 15.32 9.32 12.07
N TYR A 40 15.06 9.95 13.21
CA TYR A 40 13.93 9.65 14.07
C TYR A 40 13.20 10.93 14.45
N ILE A 41 11.95 11.05 14.02
CA ILE A 41 11.09 12.20 14.29
C ILE A 41 9.76 11.69 14.87
N GLU A 42 9.35 12.21 16.02
CA GLU A 42 8.12 11.80 16.68
C GLU A 42 7.30 13.00 17.15
N ASN A 43 5.96 12.87 17.06
CA ASN A 43 4.98 13.86 17.54
C ASN A 43 5.20 15.26 16.93
N LYS A 44 5.45 15.33 15.61
CA LYS A 44 5.70 16.60 14.91
C LYS A 44 4.67 16.84 13.80
N THR A 45 4.33 18.11 13.61
CA THR A 45 3.71 18.59 12.37
C THR A 45 4.82 19.06 11.44
N ILE A 46 4.83 18.53 10.21
CA ILE A 46 5.82 18.81 9.18
C ILE A 46 5.12 19.61 8.09
N ASP A 47 5.44 20.89 7.99
CA ASP A 47 4.82 21.84 7.05
C ASP A 47 5.78 22.23 5.91
N GLU A 48 6.71 21.34 5.57
CA GLU A 48 7.58 21.44 4.40
C GLU A 48 7.34 20.28 3.44
N VAL A 49 7.60 20.51 2.15
CA VAL A 49 7.60 19.43 1.14
C VAL A 49 8.77 18.51 1.42
N ILE A 50 8.51 17.21 1.54
CA ILE A 50 9.57 16.21 1.60
C ILE A 50 9.78 15.64 0.20
N ASP A 51 10.90 16.02 -0.42
CA ASP A 51 11.30 15.52 -1.73
C ASP A 51 12.69 14.86 -1.66
N PHE A 52 12.71 13.56 -1.45
CA PHE A 52 13.95 12.77 -1.36
C PHE A 52 14.80 12.89 -2.63
N THR A 53 14.19 13.12 -3.80
CA THR A 53 14.90 13.22 -5.09
C THR A 53 15.70 14.51 -5.23
N SER A 54 15.39 15.54 -4.44
CA SER A 54 16.05 16.85 -4.50
C SER A 54 17.11 17.07 -3.42
N TYR A 55 17.18 16.14 -2.44
CA TYR A 55 18.05 16.33 -1.28
C TYR A 55 19.48 15.84 -1.50
N LEU A 56 19.68 14.88 -2.40
CA LEU A 56 20.94 14.22 -2.69
C LEU A 56 21.26 14.30 -4.19
N ASP A 57 22.53 14.08 -4.52
CA ASP A 57 22.96 14.06 -5.91
C ASP A 57 22.46 12.79 -6.60
N ALA A 58 21.78 12.99 -7.73
CA ALA A 58 21.28 11.89 -8.54
C ALA A 58 22.36 11.43 -9.52
N HIS A 59 22.48 10.10 -9.71
CA HIS A 59 23.36 9.49 -10.70
C HIS A 59 22.56 8.70 -11.73
N LEU A 60 23.03 8.68 -12.96
CA LEU A 60 22.40 7.96 -14.05
C LEU A 60 22.53 6.45 -13.84
N ILE A 61 21.41 5.72 -13.89
CA ILE A 61 21.39 4.25 -13.78
C ILE A 61 20.98 3.56 -15.08
N SER A 62 20.21 4.24 -15.93
CA SER A 62 19.90 3.84 -17.31
C SER A 62 19.47 5.08 -18.10
N GLU A 63 19.32 4.96 -19.43
CA GLU A 63 18.91 6.08 -20.27
C GLU A 63 17.62 6.74 -19.75
N GLY A 64 17.71 8.03 -19.45
CA GLY A 64 16.60 8.82 -18.92
C GLY A 64 16.18 8.49 -17.47
N VAL A 65 16.91 7.60 -16.76
CA VAL A 65 16.59 7.23 -15.39
C VAL A 65 17.75 7.53 -14.45
N TYR A 66 17.51 8.42 -13.51
CA TYR A 66 18.45 8.80 -12.47
C TYR A 66 18.01 8.21 -11.11
N GLN A 67 18.94 8.04 -10.20
CA GLN A 67 18.68 7.54 -8.86
C GLN A 67 19.41 8.36 -7.81
N VAL A 68 18.74 8.62 -6.69
CA VAL A 68 19.36 9.09 -5.44
C VAL A 68 19.40 7.95 -4.42
N ASN A 69 20.44 7.93 -3.57
CA ASN A 69 20.61 6.90 -2.54
C ASN A 69 20.50 7.50 -1.14
N VAL A 70 19.41 7.18 -0.44
CA VAL A 70 19.22 7.49 0.99
C VAL A 70 19.82 6.35 1.79
N LYS A 71 21.00 6.57 2.42
CA LYS A 71 21.78 5.51 3.06
C LYS A 71 21.23 5.06 4.39
N SER A 72 20.68 5.98 5.17
CA SER A 72 20.20 5.70 6.52
C SER A 72 18.71 5.39 6.57
N GLY A 73 18.31 4.70 7.63
CA GLY A 73 16.90 4.50 7.92
C GLY A 73 16.21 5.80 8.32
N ILE A 74 14.95 5.93 7.92
CA ILE A 74 14.08 7.05 8.27
C ILE A 74 12.89 6.54 9.08
N THR A 75 12.60 7.23 10.18
CA THR A 75 11.47 6.89 11.06
C THR A 75 10.72 8.15 11.44
N PHE A 76 9.45 8.18 11.06
CA PHE A 76 8.47 9.13 11.54
C PHE A 76 7.41 8.39 12.34
N LYS A 77 7.07 8.92 13.51
CA LYS A 77 6.05 8.34 14.37
C LYS A 77 5.12 9.42 14.89
N LYS A 78 3.82 9.19 14.75
CA LYS A 78 2.78 10.16 15.18
C LYS A 78 3.01 11.56 14.60
N CYS A 79 3.40 11.63 13.33
CA CYS A 79 3.66 12.87 12.63
C CYS A 79 2.49 13.22 11.70
N VAL A 80 2.28 14.52 11.49
CA VAL A 80 1.32 15.08 10.53
C VAL A 80 2.11 15.74 9.41
N PHE A 81 1.94 15.29 8.18
CA PHE A 81 2.55 15.85 6.98
C PHE A 81 1.53 16.74 6.26
N LYS A 82 1.72 18.06 6.29
CA LYS A 82 0.83 19.03 5.64
C LYS A 82 1.16 19.29 4.17
N LYS A 83 2.28 18.79 3.69
CA LYS A 83 2.77 18.95 2.33
C LYS A 83 3.09 17.59 1.74
N PRO A 84 3.20 17.48 0.41
CA PRO A 84 3.52 16.22 -0.25
C PRO A 84 4.81 15.56 0.25
N VAL A 85 4.80 14.22 0.28
CA VAL A 85 5.99 13.40 0.53
C VAL A 85 6.31 12.63 -0.74
N SER A 86 7.46 12.91 -1.36
CA SER A 86 7.84 12.32 -2.64
C SER A 86 9.23 11.69 -2.62
N ALA A 87 9.31 10.50 -3.20
CA ALA A 87 10.53 9.78 -3.53
C ALA A 87 10.69 9.57 -5.06
N PHE A 88 9.90 10.29 -5.84
CA PHE A 88 9.86 10.25 -7.30
C PHE A 88 9.77 11.66 -7.87
N ARG A 89 10.52 11.93 -8.94
CA ARG A 89 10.39 13.18 -9.70
C ARG A 89 10.51 12.90 -11.19
N LYS A 90 9.58 13.47 -11.97
CA LYS A 90 9.67 13.54 -13.43
C LYS A 90 10.28 14.89 -13.82
N MET A 91 11.27 14.88 -14.69
CA MET A 91 11.95 16.07 -15.19
C MET A 91 11.29 16.59 -16.48
N GLU A 92 11.61 17.82 -16.87
CA GLU A 92 11.02 18.48 -18.05
C GLU A 92 11.36 17.77 -19.36
N ASP A 93 12.55 17.17 -19.45
CA ASP A 93 13.01 16.39 -20.60
C ASP A 93 12.39 14.99 -20.68
N GLY A 94 11.50 14.63 -19.73
CA GLY A 94 10.84 13.33 -19.65
C GLY A 94 11.62 12.29 -18.86
N SER A 95 12.88 12.57 -18.49
CA SER A 95 13.65 11.69 -17.59
C SER A 95 13.03 11.64 -16.18
N VAL A 96 13.42 10.65 -15.40
CA VAL A 96 12.89 10.46 -14.02
C VAL A 96 14.03 10.33 -13.03
N VAL A 97 13.75 10.76 -11.79
CA VAL A 97 14.63 10.54 -10.63
C VAL A 97 13.89 9.64 -9.64
N LEU A 98 14.47 8.50 -9.35
CA LEU A 98 13.99 7.49 -8.41
C LEU A 98 14.78 7.57 -7.10
N THR A 99 14.21 7.02 -6.03
CA THR A 99 14.90 6.95 -4.73
C THR A 99 15.18 5.50 -4.33
N SER A 100 16.40 5.23 -3.94
CA SER A 100 16.83 3.98 -3.32
C SER A 100 17.10 4.21 -1.84
N PHE A 101 16.34 3.53 -0.98
CA PHE A 101 16.50 3.57 0.47
C PHE A 101 17.26 2.34 0.94
N GLN A 102 18.48 2.54 1.46
CA GLN A 102 19.31 1.44 1.95
C GLN A 102 18.91 0.95 3.35
N GLY A 103 18.25 1.80 4.12
CA GLY A 103 17.72 1.50 5.44
C GLY A 103 16.20 1.32 5.46
N ASN A 104 15.66 1.22 6.67
CA ASN A 104 14.22 1.13 6.88
C ASN A 104 13.51 2.44 6.49
N VAL A 105 12.30 2.31 5.94
CA VAL A 105 11.38 3.42 5.68
C VAL A 105 10.16 3.22 6.56
N THR A 106 10.01 4.06 7.57
CA THR A 106 9.03 3.86 8.65
C THR A 106 8.20 5.14 8.87
N PHE A 107 6.88 5.01 8.73
CA PHE A 107 5.88 6.03 9.02
C PHE A 107 4.75 5.38 9.83
N ILE A 108 4.87 5.38 11.16
CA ILE A 108 3.91 4.73 12.06
C ILE A 108 3.00 5.78 12.71
N ASP A 109 1.68 5.51 12.75
CA ASP A 109 0.69 6.42 13.32
C ASP A 109 0.73 7.83 12.67
N CYS A 110 1.09 7.91 11.39
CA CYS A 110 1.25 9.19 10.68
C CYS A 110 -0.03 9.59 9.92
N PHE A 111 -0.18 10.89 9.70
CA PHE A 111 -1.26 11.45 8.90
C PHE A 111 -0.68 12.28 7.74
N PHE A 112 -1.06 11.94 6.50
CA PHE A 112 -0.65 12.64 5.29
C PHE A 112 -1.84 13.42 4.75
N GLU A 113 -1.78 14.77 4.81
CA GLU A 113 -2.82 15.66 4.30
C GLU A 113 -2.77 15.80 2.78
N GLU A 114 -1.62 15.51 2.17
CA GLU A 114 -1.36 15.65 0.73
C GLU A 114 -0.82 14.34 0.13
N ASP A 115 -0.54 14.35 -1.17
CA ASP A 115 -0.09 13.18 -1.91
C ASP A 115 1.20 12.58 -1.37
N VAL A 116 1.23 11.23 -1.36
CA VAL A 116 2.43 10.44 -1.08
C VAL A 116 2.85 9.71 -2.34
N ASN A 117 4.12 9.86 -2.75
CA ASN A 117 4.61 9.28 -3.99
C ASN A 117 5.97 8.58 -3.82
N PHE A 118 5.96 7.25 -3.82
CA PHE A 118 7.12 6.37 -3.78
C PHE A 118 7.28 5.56 -5.08
N ARG A 119 6.73 6.06 -6.20
CA ARG A 119 6.82 5.38 -7.49
C ARG A 119 8.26 5.03 -7.84
N GLY A 120 8.48 3.78 -8.31
CA GLY A 120 9.80 3.29 -8.75
C GLY A 120 10.87 3.26 -7.67
N SER A 121 10.51 3.49 -6.40
CA SER A 121 11.48 3.43 -5.31
C SER A 121 11.90 2.00 -5.00
N SER A 122 13.17 1.82 -4.58
CA SER A 122 13.67 0.56 -4.01
C SER A 122 13.94 0.73 -2.52
N ILE A 123 13.32 -0.11 -1.69
CA ILE A 123 13.50 -0.09 -0.23
C ILE A 123 14.17 -1.40 0.19
N TYR A 124 15.46 -1.32 0.58
CA TYR A 124 16.25 -2.49 0.97
C TYR A 124 16.00 -2.92 2.41
N GLY A 125 15.62 -1.99 3.27
CA GLY A 125 15.19 -2.29 4.63
C GLY A 125 13.69 -2.54 4.73
N ARG A 126 13.19 -2.66 5.98
CA ARG A 126 11.76 -2.80 6.28
C ARG A 126 10.99 -1.56 5.82
N THR A 127 9.85 -1.80 5.18
CA THR A 127 8.84 -0.77 4.84
C THR A 127 7.71 -0.85 5.86
N ASP A 128 7.38 0.27 6.54
CA ASP A 128 6.35 0.25 7.57
C ASP A 128 5.53 1.54 7.59
N PHE A 129 4.25 1.43 7.22
CA PHE A 129 3.25 2.50 7.26
C PHE A 129 2.13 2.18 8.25
N THR A 130 2.36 1.26 9.19
CA THR A 130 1.34 0.79 10.14
C THR A 130 0.54 1.93 10.76
N ASN A 131 -0.81 1.79 10.73
CA ASN A 131 -1.78 2.69 11.37
C ASN A 131 -1.70 4.14 10.87
N SER A 132 -1.25 4.34 9.63
CA SER A 132 -1.17 5.67 9.00
C SER A 132 -2.36 5.95 8.09
N THR A 133 -2.71 7.23 7.95
CA THR A 133 -3.82 7.71 7.13
C THR A 133 -3.30 8.55 5.98
N PHE A 134 -3.80 8.29 4.77
CA PHE A 134 -3.51 8.99 3.53
C PHE A 134 -4.79 9.69 3.06
N ASP A 135 -4.87 11.03 3.24
CA ASP A 135 -6.08 11.81 2.87
C ASP A 135 -6.20 12.01 1.36
N LYS A 136 -5.07 12.02 0.65
CA LYS A 136 -4.99 12.11 -0.81
C LYS A 136 -4.43 10.82 -1.42
N SER A 137 -3.98 10.88 -2.66
CA SER A 137 -3.45 9.74 -3.39
C SER A 137 -2.15 9.22 -2.77
N ALA A 138 -2.04 7.89 -2.67
CA ALA A 138 -0.82 7.18 -2.29
C ALA A 138 -0.32 6.35 -3.49
N ASN A 139 0.79 6.78 -4.06
CA ASN A 139 1.38 6.16 -5.24
C ASN A 139 2.65 5.37 -4.88
N PHE A 140 2.55 4.05 -4.98
CA PHE A 140 3.62 3.07 -4.82
C PHE A 140 3.80 2.23 -6.09
N GLU A 141 3.42 2.76 -7.26
CA GLU A 141 3.60 2.10 -8.55
C GLU A 141 5.08 1.75 -8.76
N GLU A 142 5.38 0.54 -9.28
CA GLU A 142 6.75 0.08 -9.52
C GLU A 142 7.63 0.05 -8.22
N LEU A 143 7.02 0.09 -7.02
CA LEU A 143 7.77 -0.01 -5.76
C LEU A 143 8.43 -1.39 -5.62
N HIS A 144 9.70 -1.42 -5.22
CA HIS A 144 10.42 -2.65 -4.92
C HIS A 144 10.76 -2.73 -3.42
N CYS A 145 10.08 -3.62 -2.69
CA CYS A 145 10.37 -3.91 -1.28
C CYS A 145 11.20 -5.18 -1.15
N HIS A 146 12.43 -5.07 -0.63
CA HIS A 146 13.34 -6.22 -0.43
C HIS A 146 13.05 -6.98 0.85
N GLU A 147 12.57 -6.30 1.89
CA GLU A 147 12.17 -6.86 3.18
C GLU A 147 10.65 -6.77 3.39
N ASN A 148 10.17 -7.13 4.58
CA ASN A 148 8.76 -7.09 4.90
C ASN A 148 8.16 -5.70 4.73
N ALA A 149 6.92 -5.64 4.19
CA ALA A 149 6.15 -4.42 4.02
C ALA A 149 4.86 -4.45 4.85
N PHE A 150 4.64 -3.41 5.66
CA PHE A 150 3.51 -3.31 6.58
C PHE A 150 2.67 -2.07 6.29
N PHE A 151 1.41 -2.30 5.96
CA PHE A 151 0.35 -1.32 5.73
C PHE A 151 -0.89 -1.66 6.57
N ASN A 152 -0.70 -2.45 7.63
CA ASN A 152 -1.81 -2.89 8.47
C ASN A 152 -2.44 -1.70 9.21
N LYS A 153 -3.78 -1.71 9.28
CA LYS A 153 -4.59 -0.62 9.85
C LYS A 153 -4.41 0.74 9.15
N CYS A 154 -3.85 0.76 7.94
CA CYS A 154 -3.82 1.99 7.15
C CYS A 154 -5.21 2.37 6.68
N ILE A 155 -5.44 3.68 6.55
CA ILE A 155 -6.63 4.26 5.95
C ILE A 155 -6.21 5.02 4.70
N PHE A 156 -6.74 4.60 3.54
CA PHE A 156 -6.52 5.25 2.25
C PHE A 156 -7.83 5.93 1.84
N GLU A 157 -7.94 7.24 2.10
CA GLU A 157 -9.11 8.04 1.68
C GLU A 157 -9.05 8.31 0.17
N GLY A 158 -7.87 8.57 -0.38
CA GLY A 158 -7.61 8.72 -1.81
C GLY A 158 -7.20 7.41 -2.49
N ALA A 159 -7.00 7.48 -3.81
CA ALA A 159 -6.61 6.34 -4.63
C ALA A 159 -5.25 5.76 -4.22
N LEU A 160 -5.20 4.44 -4.10
CA LEU A 160 -3.97 3.68 -3.83
C LEU A 160 -3.47 2.99 -5.10
N ARG A 161 -2.17 3.14 -5.41
CA ARG A 161 -1.53 2.51 -6.56
C ARG A 161 -0.31 1.70 -6.15
N PHE A 162 -0.34 0.39 -6.47
CA PHE A 162 0.77 -0.54 -6.37
C PHE A 162 1.00 -1.30 -7.68
N GLN A 163 0.56 -0.75 -8.83
CA GLN A 163 0.75 -1.43 -10.11
C GLN A 163 2.23 -1.72 -10.35
N ASN A 164 2.53 -2.91 -10.87
CA ASN A 164 3.89 -3.38 -11.18
C ASN A 164 4.83 -3.39 -9.96
N ALA A 165 4.30 -3.41 -8.73
CA ALA A 165 5.13 -3.46 -7.54
C ALA A 165 5.71 -4.87 -7.32
N PHE A 166 6.88 -4.92 -6.68
CA PHE A 166 7.59 -6.15 -6.39
C PHE A 166 7.88 -6.28 -4.89
N PHE A 167 7.41 -7.37 -4.29
CA PHE A 167 7.59 -7.64 -2.87
C PHE A 167 8.32 -8.97 -2.66
N ASN A 168 9.54 -8.90 -2.13
CA ASN A 168 10.35 -10.08 -1.86
C ASN A 168 9.87 -10.88 -0.65
N GLN A 169 9.40 -10.19 0.38
CA GLN A 169 9.01 -10.78 1.66
C GLN A 169 7.52 -10.53 1.92
N ARG A 170 7.06 -10.85 3.13
CA ARG A 170 5.65 -10.70 3.53
C ARG A 170 5.13 -9.28 3.36
N VAL A 171 3.89 -9.20 2.86
CA VAL A 171 3.13 -7.95 2.78
C VAL A 171 1.87 -8.05 3.64
N ASN A 172 1.64 -7.05 4.48
CA ASN A 172 0.53 -7.05 5.42
C ASN A 172 -0.34 -5.80 5.30
N PHE A 173 -1.59 -5.98 4.86
CA PHE A 173 -2.67 -4.98 4.82
C PHE A 173 -3.81 -5.32 5.78
N MET A 174 -3.56 -6.12 6.83
CA MET A 174 -4.62 -6.53 7.78
C MET A 174 -5.32 -5.32 8.39
N ASN A 175 -6.67 -5.33 8.41
CA ASN A 175 -7.51 -4.24 8.90
C ASN A 175 -7.31 -2.91 8.16
N ALA A 176 -6.75 -2.88 6.96
CA ALA A 176 -6.66 -1.66 6.16
C ALA A 176 -8.01 -1.32 5.52
N GLU A 177 -8.28 -0.02 5.36
CA GLU A 177 -9.51 0.50 4.75
C GLU A 177 -9.17 1.33 3.51
N PHE A 178 -9.85 1.05 2.38
CA PHE A 178 -9.62 1.65 1.07
C PHE A 178 -10.90 2.33 0.61
N TYR A 179 -11.00 3.65 0.80
CA TYR A 179 -12.21 4.43 0.52
C TYR A 179 -12.34 4.83 -0.94
N ASP A 180 -11.25 4.85 -1.70
CA ASP A 180 -11.22 5.01 -3.14
C ASP A 180 -10.64 3.76 -3.82
N THR A 181 -10.39 3.82 -5.12
CA THR A 181 -9.83 2.71 -5.90
C THR A 181 -8.48 2.26 -5.36
N ALA A 182 -8.28 0.95 -5.28
CA ALA A 182 -7.01 0.35 -4.90
C ALA A 182 -6.55 -0.61 -6.01
N SER A 183 -5.38 -0.33 -6.60
CA SER A 183 -4.85 -1.15 -7.68
C SER A 183 -3.52 -1.79 -7.29
N PHE A 184 -3.47 -3.12 -7.44
CA PHE A 184 -2.31 -3.98 -7.28
C PHE A 184 -1.96 -4.69 -8.60
N GLN A 185 -2.52 -4.19 -9.71
CA GLN A 185 -2.38 -4.80 -11.04
C GLN A 185 -0.93 -5.15 -11.37
N ASN A 186 -0.72 -6.36 -11.94
CA ASN A 186 0.58 -6.84 -12.42
C ASN A 186 1.69 -6.84 -11.36
N SER A 187 1.33 -6.92 -10.07
CA SER A 187 2.31 -6.96 -8.97
C SER A 187 2.72 -8.39 -8.63
N LEU A 188 3.97 -8.54 -8.17
CA LEU A 188 4.57 -9.80 -7.78
C LEU A 188 4.78 -9.86 -6.26
N PHE A 189 4.23 -10.91 -5.65
CA PHE A 189 4.35 -11.19 -4.22
C PHE A 189 5.08 -12.53 -4.02
N ASN A 190 6.36 -12.48 -3.68
CA ASN A 190 7.18 -13.69 -3.51
C ASN A 190 6.89 -14.46 -2.21
N SER A 191 6.21 -13.84 -1.24
CA SER A 191 5.90 -14.43 0.06
C SER A 191 4.43 -14.19 0.42
N GLU A 192 4.06 -14.35 1.70
CA GLU A 192 2.68 -14.20 2.17
C GLU A 192 2.12 -12.79 1.93
N LEU A 193 0.90 -12.74 1.36
CA LEU A 193 0.12 -11.52 1.17
C LEU A 193 -1.14 -11.59 2.04
N GLN A 194 -1.36 -10.58 2.90
CA GLN A 194 -2.45 -10.60 3.86
C GLN A 194 -3.31 -9.33 3.81
N PHE A 195 -4.60 -9.51 3.54
CA PHE A 195 -5.65 -8.49 3.57
C PHE A 195 -6.75 -8.78 4.60
N SER A 196 -6.55 -9.74 5.51
CA SER A 196 -7.60 -10.17 6.43
C SER A 196 -8.23 -9.00 7.19
N ALA A 197 -9.57 -9.01 7.28
CA ALA A 197 -10.38 -7.93 7.87
C ALA A 197 -10.21 -6.55 7.20
N GLY A 198 -9.71 -6.51 5.98
CA GLY A 198 -9.64 -5.30 5.15
C GLY A 198 -11.01 -4.91 4.59
N LYS A 199 -11.19 -3.63 4.24
CA LYS A 199 -12.43 -3.13 3.66
C LYS A 199 -12.14 -2.30 2.41
N PHE A 200 -12.72 -2.72 1.28
CA PHE A 200 -12.63 -2.02 0.01
C PHE A 200 -14.01 -1.40 -0.30
N PHE A 201 -14.09 -0.08 -0.30
CA PHE A 201 -15.35 0.65 -0.52
C PHE A 201 -15.61 0.94 -2.00
N LYS A 202 -14.58 0.90 -2.84
CA LYS A 202 -14.60 1.08 -4.29
C LYS A 202 -13.89 -0.08 -4.99
N TYR A 203 -13.69 0.06 -6.29
CA TYR A 203 -13.05 -0.93 -7.14
C TYR A 203 -11.66 -1.35 -6.60
N ALA A 204 -11.47 -2.66 -6.48
CA ALA A 204 -10.21 -3.28 -6.10
C ALA A 204 -9.65 -4.08 -7.28
N ASP A 205 -8.53 -3.63 -7.81
CA ASP A 205 -7.88 -4.22 -8.98
C ASP A 205 -6.69 -5.09 -8.55
N PHE A 206 -6.87 -6.39 -8.64
CA PHE A 206 -5.84 -7.40 -8.43
C PHE A 206 -5.57 -8.19 -9.73
N THR A 207 -5.86 -7.61 -10.89
CA THR A 207 -5.64 -8.29 -12.18
C THR A 207 -4.16 -8.58 -12.42
N LEU A 208 -3.87 -9.75 -13.01
CA LEU A 208 -2.50 -10.14 -13.39
C LEU A 208 -1.51 -10.24 -12.22
N ILE A 209 -1.95 -10.36 -10.95
CA ILE A 209 -1.02 -10.57 -9.84
C ILE A 209 -0.39 -11.97 -9.89
N ASP A 210 0.90 -12.06 -9.56
CA ASP A 210 1.61 -13.32 -9.34
C ASP A 210 1.90 -13.48 -7.84
N CYS A 211 1.14 -14.34 -7.17
CA CYS A 211 1.28 -14.62 -5.74
C CYS A 211 1.97 -15.96 -5.54
N ARG A 212 3.24 -15.94 -5.16
CA ARG A 212 4.05 -17.16 -4.92
C ARG A 212 3.93 -17.69 -3.50
N GLY A 213 3.51 -16.86 -2.56
CA GLY A 213 3.19 -17.24 -1.19
C GLY A 213 1.68 -17.43 -0.97
N ARG A 214 1.31 -17.75 0.27
CA ARG A 214 -0.08 -17.85 0.69
C ARG A 214 -0.76 -16.47 0.66
N VAL A 215 -2.03 -16.43 0.23
CA VAL A 215 -2.83 -15.21 0.15
C VAL A 215 -4.05 -15.31 1.05
N LEU A 216 -4.30 -14.30 1.88
CA LEU A 216 -5.38 -14.30 2.86
C LEU A 216 -6.25 -13.05 2.74
N PHE A 217 -7.51 -13.25 2.36
CA PHE A 217 -8.59 -12.27 2.37
C PHE A 217 -9.68 -12.61 3.41
N ASN A 218 -9.35 -13.37 4.46
CA ASN A 218 -10.35 -13.80 5.43
C ASN A 218 -11.00 -12.59 6.13
N TYR A 219 -12.33 -12.61 6.29
CA TYR A 219 -13.12 -11.52 6.88
C TYR A 219 -13.02 -10.18 6.12
N THR A 220 -12.54 -10.20 4.87
CA THR A 220 -12.47 -9.00 4.04
C THR A 220 -13.84 -8.63 3.50
N GLU A 221 -14.12 -7.34 3.35
CA GLU A 221 -15.34 -6.82 2.76
C GLU A 221 -15.02 -6.04 1.47
N PHE A 222 -15.55 -6.51 0.33
CA PHE A 222 -15.50 -5.80 -0.96
C PHE A 222 -16.90 -5.24 -1.26
N ARG A 223 -17.08 -3.93 -1.11
CA ARG A 223 -18.37 -3.25 -1.31
C ARG A 223 -18.66 -2.88 -2.76
N ASP A 224 -17.67 -3.00 -3.63
CA ASP A 224 -17.74 -2.83 -5.06
C ASP A 224 -17.07 -4.03 -5.75
N LYS A 225 -16.74 -3.94 -7.04
CA LYS A 225 -16.08 -4.99 -7.79
C LYS A 225 -14.65 -5.22 -7.26
N ALA A 226 -14.30 -6.49 -7.02
CA ALA A 226 -12.93 -6.97 -6.86
C ALA A 226 -12.55 -7.84 -8.07
N ASP A 227 -11.49 -7.47 -8.77
CA ASP A 227 -11.06 -8.15 -9.99
C ASP A 227 -9.69 -8.82 -9.79
N PHE A 228 -9.67 -10.15 -9.85
CA PHE A 228 -8.49 -10.98 -9.75
C PHE A 228 -8.15 -11.67 -11.07
N SER A 229 -8.81 -11.31 -12.18
CA SER A 229 -8.67 -12.04 -13.43
C SER A 229 -7.22 -12.13 -13.91
N HIS A 230 -6.92 -13.25 -14.59
CA HIS A 230 -5.60 -13.59 -15.13
C HIS A 230 -4.48 -13.70 -14.07
N SER A 231 -4.82 -13.94 -12.81
CA SER A 231 -3.86 -14.01 -11.69
C SER A 231 -3.41 -15.45 -11.40
N ILE A 232 -2.23 -15.54 -10.76
CA ILE A 232 -1.63 -16.81 -10.37
C ILE A 232 -1.53 -16.86 -8.84
N PHE A 233 -2.10 -17.90 -8.24
CA PHE A 233 -1.99 -18.19 -6.81
C PHE A 233 -1.22 -19.51 -6.64
N ALA A 234 0.10 -19.41 -6.40
CA ALA A 234 0.97 -20.59 -6.33
C ALA A 234 0.80 -21.41 -5.05
N GLN A 235 0.28 -20.80 -3.98
CA GLN A 235 -0.04 -21.47 -2.72
C GLN A 235 -1.51 -21.21 -2.31
N ASP A 236 -1.88 -21.59 -1.09
CA ASP A 236 -3.24 -21.51 -0.59
C ASP A 236 -3.82 -20.09 -0.66
N LEU A 237 -5.07 -20.01 -1.12
CA LEU A 237 -5.88 -18.78 -1.13
C LEU A 237 -7.04 -18.93 -0.12
N GLY A 238 -7.13 -18.00 0.83
CA GLY A 238 -8.20 -17.94 1.81
C GLY A 238 -9.16 -16.77 1.57
N PHE A 239 -10.44 -17.11 1.37
CA PHE A 239 -11.58 -16.19 1.28
C PHE A 239 -12.65 -16.58 2.30
N ILE A 240 -12.25 -16.82 3.56
CA ILE A 240 -13.14 -17.34 4.61
C ILE A 240 -13.88 -16.17 5.27
N ASN A 241 -15.21 -16.28 5.40
CA ASN A 241 -16.09 -15.24 5.98
C ASN A 241 -15.95 -13.88 5.26
N THR A 242 -15.78 -13.89 3.94
CA THR A 242 -15.69 -12.65 3.14
C THR A 242 -17.07 -12.19 2.67
N LYS A 243 -17.22 -10.87 2.52
CA LYS A 243 -18.41 -10.24 1.95
C LYS A 243 -18.03 -9.56 0.65
N ASN A 244 -18.69 -9.95 -0.44
CA ASN A 244 -18.31 -9.50 -1.77
C ASN A 244 -19.52 -8.97 -2.52
N HIS A 245 -19.40 -7.80 -3.14
CA HIS A 245 -20.43 -7.35 -4.07
C HIS A 245 -20.32 -8.12 -5.38
N THR A 246 -19.23 -7.93 -6.11
CA THR A 246 -18.89 -8.69 -7.32
C THR A 246 -17.43 -9.09 -7.25
N THR A 247 -17.14 -10.37 -7.50
CA THR A 247 -15.75 -10.86 -7.51
C THR A 247 -15.48 -11.62 -8.81
N ASN A 248 -14.38 -11.28 -9.46
CA ASN A 248 -13.97 -11.88 -10.71
C ASN A 248 -12.64 -12.60 -10.55
N PHE A 249 -12.62 -13.91 -10.80
CA PHE A 249 -11.45 -14.76 -10.86
C PHE A 249 -11.26 -15.41 -12.25
N ASP A 250 -11.77 -14.80 -13.31
CA ASP A 250 -11.70 -15.39 -14.65
C ASP A 250 -10.24 -15.59 -15.08
N SER A 251 -10.00 -16.73 -15.75
CA SER A 251 -8.66 -17.09 -16.25
C SER A 251 -7.56 -17.15 -15.19
N CYS A 252 -7.93 -17.35 -13.92
CA CYS A 252 -6.97 -17.54 -12.84
C CYS A 252 -6.35 -18.92 -12.82
N ARG A 253 -5.17 -19.04 -12.25
CA ARG A 253 -4.49 -20.32 -11.99
C ARG A 253 -4.32 -20.52 -10.48
N PHE A 254 -5.06 -21.45 -9.92
CA PHE A 254 -4.96 -21.84 -8.52
C PHE A 254 -4.11 -23.11 -8.39
N LEU A 255 -2.87 -22.96 -7.95
CA LEU A 255 -1.91 -24.06 -7.79
C LEU A 255 -1.86 -24.55 -6.32
N GLY A 256 -2.45 -23.82 -5.39
CA GLY A 256 -2.70 -24.20 -4.00
C GLY A 256 -4.19 -24.46 -3.74
N LYS A 257 -4.54 -24.78 -2.50
CA LYS A 257 -5.94 -24.98 -2.09
C LYS A 257 -6.66 -23.64 -1.98
N VAL A 258 -7.87 -23.58 -2.51
CA VAL A 258 -8.76 -22.41 -2.38
C VAL A 258 -9.82 -22.70 -1.33
N ARG A 259 -10.11 -21.73 -0.46
CA ARG A 259 -11.13 -21.83 0.59
C ARG A 259 -12.11 -20.68 0.50
N PHE A 260 -13.37 -21.00 0.15
CA PHE A 260 -14.50 -20.07 0.05
C PHE A 260 -15.54 -20.31 1.17
N ASN A 261 -15.11 -20.72 2.37
CA ASN A 261 -16.03 -21.01 3.46
C ASN A 261 -16.76 -19.75 3.93
N ASN A 262 -18.10 -19.82 4.05
CA ASN A 262 -18.95 -18.70 4.47
C ASN A 262 -18.78 -17.45 3.60
N LEU A 263 -18.69 -17.63 2.29
CA LEU A 263 -18.62 -16.55 1.32
C LEU A 263 -20.02 -15.92 1.13
N GLU A 264 -20.14 -14.63 1.38
CA GLU A 264 -21.35 -13.87 1.04
C GLU A 264 -21.12 -13.14 -0.30
N VAL A 265 -21.98 -13.36 -1.30
CA VAL A 265 -21.93 -12.71 -2.60
C VAL A 265 -23.23 -11.95 -2.85
N VAL A 266 -23.14 -10.65 -3.08
CA VAL A 266 -24.31 -9.80 -3.33
C VAL A 266 -24.76 -9.92 -4.78
N SER A 267 -23.87 -9.74 -5.75
CA SER A 267 -24.16 -9.72 -7.18
C SER A 267 -23.65 -10.96 -7.90
N ALA A 268 -22.34 -11.11 -8.06
CA ALA A 268 -21.77 -12.22 -8.83
C ALA A 268 -20.38 -12.64 -8.34
N LEU A 269 -20.10 -13.94 -8.52
CA LEU A 269 -18.78 -14.54 -8.45
C LEU A 269 -18.50 -15.22 -9.80
N SER A 270 -17.41 -14.83 -10.48
CA SER A 270 -16.99 -15.46 -11.74
C SER A 270 -15.71 -16.24 -11.56
N LEU A 271 -15.67 -17.45 -12.15
CA LEU A 271 -14.54 -18.36 -12.18
C LEU A 271 -14.32 -18.90 -13.61
N THR A 272 -14.79 -18.17 -14.62
CA THR A 272 -14.76 -18.57 -16.02
C THR A 272 -13.32 -18.85 -16.47
N ASP A 273 -13.08 -19.97 -17.15
CA ASP A 273 -11.78 -20.39 -17.68
C ASP A 273 -10.66 -20.49 -16.63
N SER A 274 -11.02 -20.63 -15.35
CA SER A 274 -10.04 -20.77 -14.28
C SER A 274 -9.59 -22.22 -14.10
N TYR A 275 -8.29 -22.38 -13.81
CA TYR A 275 -7.67 -23.68 -13.57
C TYR A 275 -7.43 -23.91 -12.08
N PHE A 276 -7.86 -25.08 -11.58
CA PHE A 276 -7.61 -25.54 -10.22
C PHE A 276 -6.72 -26.79 -10.25
N MET A 277 -5.57 -26.74 -9.59
CA MET A 277 -4.68 -27.89 -9.46
C MET A 277 -5.22 -28.95 -8.49
N PHE A 278 -5.99 -28.52 -7.49
CA PHE A 278 -6.72 -29.34 -6.54
C PHE A 278 -8.22 -29.28 -6.83
N ASP A 279 -9.03 -29.96 -6.02
CA ASP A 279 -10.47 -29.93 -6.16
C ASP A 279 -11.02 -28.51 -6.15
N ILE A 280 -12.00 -28.25 -7.00
CA ILE A 280 -12.76 -27.00 -6.98
C ILE A 280 -13.40 -26.87 -5.60
N PRO A 281 -13.19 -25.76 -4.88
CA PRO A 281 -13.75 -25.60 -3.54
C PRO A 281 -15.27 -25.62 -3.59
N GLU A 282 -15.89 -26.17 -2.54
CA GLU A 282 -17.34 -26.07 -2.37
C GLU A 282 -17.72 -24.59 -2.20
N ILE A 283 -18.59 -24.10 -3.10
CA ILE A 283 -19.06 -22.70 -3.11
C ILE A 283 -20.56 -22.73 -2.79
N ASN A 284 -20.91 -22.39 -1.56
CA ASN A 284 -22.28 -22.39 -1.10
C ASN A 284 -22.94 -21.01 -1.29
N ILE A 285 -23.17 -20.64 -2.57
CA ILE A 285 -23.91 -19.44 -2.97
C ILE A 285 -25.02 -19.81 -3.95
N PRO A 286 -26.08 -18.98 -4.12
CA PRO A 286 -27.12 -19.19 -5.12
C PRO A 286 -26.51 -19.34 -6.53
N SER A 287 -26.99 -20.31 -7.29
CA SER A 287 -26.45 -20.68 -8.62
C SER A 287 -26.51 -19.52 -9.63
N GLU A 288 -27.52 -18.65 -9.50
CA GLU A 288 -27.66 -17.46 -10.34
C GLU A 288 -26.56 -16.41 -10.11
N LYS A 289 -25.83 -16.49 -8.99
CA LYS A 289 -24.70 -15.62 -8.68
C LYS A 289 -23.35 -16.20 -9.07
N LEU A 290 -23.30 -17.49 -9.42
CA LEU A 290 -22.07 -18.16 -9.86
C LEU A 290 -22.00 -18.17 -11.38
N MET A 291 -21.04 -17.46 -11.94
CA MET A 291 -20.74 -17.50 -13.37
C MET A 291 -19.58 -18.47 -13.61
N ASN A 292 -19.87 -19.58 -14.27
CA ASN A 292 -18.90 -20.56 -14.75
C ASN A 292 -19.11 -20.75 -16.25
N SER A 293 -18.04 -20.85 -17.02
CA SER A 293 -18.11 -21.43 -18.35
C SER A 293 -18.45 -22.93 -18.19
N LYS A 294 -19.45 -23.38 -18.92
CA LYS A 294 -19.74 -24.82 -19.06
C LYS A 294 -18.65 -25.50 -19.88
#